data_2b5f51d3b0308bda49bd75cb16c1ef1e
#
_entry.id   2b5f51d3b0308bda49bd75cb16c1ef1e
#
_cell.length_a   1.000
_cell.length_b   1.000
_cell.length_c   1.000
_cell.angle_alpha   90.00
_cell.angle_beta   90.00
_cell.angle_gamma   90.00
#
_symmetry.space_group_name_H-M   'P 1'
#
loop_
_entity.id
_entity.type
_entity.pdbx_description
1 polymer ?
#
loop_
_entity_poly.entity_id
_entity_poly.type
_entity_poly.pdbx_seq_one_letter_code
_entity_poly.pdbx_strand_id
1 'polypeptide(L)'
;MAKHLGAAALLCLLAGCASVPPNAGSNPVDPFERVNRQIFAFNDGFDRALAKPAAKGYIAVVPKPLRECIGNFFDNLFEITNMINAALQGKGKSAGTAVGRFLINSTVGMAGCIDVASRAGLERDKQFFALTMGTWGIPSGPYLVLPIIGPSSVRDAIGEVPDYFTDPISYIHPVKDYYFVYAGRFVVRRAQILDATNLIEQAALDPYQFVRDAYLQRIRSKIMGDGAPPPPVEEDPDSPAPASPAPGEPAAPAPAPSAAPLPRQEPAAGETAH
;
A
#
# COMPACT_ATOMS: atom_id res chain seq x y z
N MET A 1 6.17 3.46 -37.69
CA MET A 1 5.06 3.23 -36.75
C MET A 1 5.43 3.59 -35.29
N ALA A 2 6.58 3.19 -34.75
CA ALA A 2 6.97 3.49 -33.34
C ALA A 2 7.06 4.99 -32.97
N LYS A 3 7.46 5.85 -33.92
CA LYS A 3 7.59 7.32 -33.68
C LYS A 3 6.24 8.02 -33.50
N HIS A 4 5.17 7.47 -34.06
CA HIS A 4 3.82 8.06 -33.94
C HIS A 4 3.07 7.59 -32.67
N LEU A 5 3.41 6.41 -32.14
CA LEU A 5 2.88 5.96 -30.85
C LEU A 5 3.41 6.80 -29.69
N GLY A 6 4.69 7.19 -29.73
CA GLY A 6 5.28 8.06 -28.69
C GLY A 6 4.67 9.47 -28.68
N ALA A 7 4.39 10.04 -29.87
CA ALA A 7 3.76 11.34 -29.98
C ALA A 7 2.28 11.32 -29.54
N ALA A 8 1.54 10.25 -29.85
CA ALA A 8 0.15 10.10 -29.40
C ALA A 8 0.06 9.90 -27.89
N ALA A 9 0.97 9.13 -27.27
CA ALA A 9 1.04 8.99 -25.82
C ALA A 9 1.37 10.32 -25.11
N LEU A 10 2.27 11.12 -25.70
CA LEU A 10 2.62 12.44 -25.17
C LEU A 10 1.47 13.46 -25.31
N LEU A 11 0.71 13.40 -26.40
CA LEU A 11 -0.48 14.22 -26.63
C LEU A 11 -1.65 13.85 -25.71
N CYS A 12 -1.83 12.57 -25.38
CA CYS A 12 -2.83 12.13 -24.41
C CYS A 12 -2.53 12.61 -22.98
N LEU A 13 -1.25 12.79 -22.62
CA LEU A 13 -0.84 13.39 -21.34
C LEU A 13 -1.19 14.87 -21.23
N LEU A 14 -1.34 15.58 -22.36
CA LEU A 14 -1.69 17.00 -22.40
C LEU A 14 -3.21 17.27 -22.42
N ALA A 15 -4.02 16.28 -22.73
CA ALA A 15 -5.48 16.41 -22.85
C ALA A 15 -6.27 16.09 -21.56
N GLY A 16 -5.58 15.70 -20.48
CA GLY A 16 -6.20 15.46 -19.18
C GLY A 16 -6.57 16.77 -18.51
N CYS A 17 -7.77 17.29 -18.80
CA CYS A 17 -8.40 18.35 -18.00
C CYS A 17 -8.84 17.79 -16.63
N ALA A 18 -7.90 17.30 -15.82
CA ALA A 18 -8.11 17.19 -14.40
C ALA A 18 -8.20 18.64 -13.88
N SER A 19 -9.25 18.97 -13.15
CA SER A 19 -9.37 20.26 -12.47
C SER A 19 -8.22 20.39 -11.48
N VAL A 20 -7.14 21.04 -11.92
CA VAL A 20 -5.97 21.27 -11.09
C VAL A 20 -6.27 22.48 -10.21
N PRO A 21 -6.23 22.39 -8.88
CA PRO A 21 -6.43 23.51 -7.98
C PRO A 21 -5.48 24.66 -8.31
N PRO A 22 -5.88 25.92 -8.12
CA PRO A 22 -5.04 27.10 -8.41
C PRO A 22 -3.71 27.08 -7.62
N ASN A 23 -3.71 26.54 -6.41
CA ASN A 23 -2.57 26.43 -5.50
C ASN A 23 -1.77 25.12 -5.67
N ALA A 24 -2.05 24.32 -6.70
CA ALA A 24 -1.34 23.05 -6.91
C ALA A 24 0.17 23.24 -7.03
N GLY A 25 0.92 22.49 -6.22
CA GLY A 25 2.38 22.55 -6.13
C GLY A 25 2.90 23.54 -5.06
N SER A 26 2.04 24.21 -4.31
CA SER A 26 2.43 25.01 -3.15
C SER A 26 2.84 24.14 -1.93
N ASN A 27 2.38 22.89 -1.90
CA ASN A 27 2.71 21.96 -0.85
C ASN A 27 4.18 21.48 -0.98
N PRO A 28 5.05 21.70 0.04
CA PRO A 28 6.45 21.26 0.01
C PRO A 28 6.63 19.75 -0.17
N VAL A 29 5.64 18.95 0.23
CA VAL A 29 5.67 17.48 0.11
C VAL A 29 5.32 17.05 -1.32
N ASP A 30 4.50 17.84 -2.03
CA ASP A 30 4.01 17.56 -3.37
C ASP A 30 4.24 18.74 -4.34
N PRO A 31 5.49 19.14 -4.57
CA PRO A 31 5.81 20.25 -5.47
C PRO A 31 5.46 19.96 -6.94
N PHE A 32 5.27 18.69 -7.29
CA PHE A 32 4.91 18.22 -8.63
C PHE A 32 3.41 17.92 -8.78
N GLU A 33 2.55 18.41 -7.90
CA GLU A 33 1.13 18.09 -7.84
C GLU A 33 0.43 18.18 -9.21
N ARG A 34 0.74 19.22 -10.02
CA ARG A 34 0.15 19.37 -11.36
C ARG A 34 0.44 18.18 -12.27
N VAL A 35 1.67 17.72 -12.29
CA VAL A 35 2.09 16.56 -13.08
C VAL A 35 1.56 15.27 -12.47
N ASN A 36 1.62 15.16 -11.15
CA ASN A 36 1.13 14.00 -10.41
C ASN A 36 -0.38 13.79 -10.64
N ARG A 37 -1.20 14.85 -10.65
CA ARG A 37 -2.63 14.76 -10.95
C ARG A 37 -2.91 14.30 -12.38
N GLN A 38 -2.10 14.71 -13.35
CA GLN A 38 -2.23 14.23 -14.73
C GLN A 38 -1.92 12.73 -14.85
N ILE A 39 -0.83 12.28 -14.20
CA ILE A 39 -0.48 10.87 -14.19
C ILE A 39 -1.51 10.06 -13.40
N PHE A 40 -2.04 10.60 -12.31
CA PHE A 40 -3.12 9.98 -11.55
C PHE A 40 -4.38 9.80 -12.40
N ALA A 41 -4.79 10.84 -13.16
CA ALA A 41 -5.91 10.74 -14.08
C ALA A 41 -5.68 9.73 -15.20
N PHE A 42 -4.44 9.63 -15.72
CA PHE A 42 -4.05 8.58 -16.66
C PHE A 42 -4.18 7.19 -16.04
N ASN A 43 -3.66 6.99 -14.82
CA ASN A 43 -3.75 5.73 -14.11
C ASN A 43 -5.20 5.32 -13.83
N ASP A 44 -6.05 6.27 -13.44
CA ASP A 44 -7.47 6.06 -13.23
C ASP A 44 -8.19 5.68 -14.54
N GLY A 45 -7.88 6.37 -15.64
CA GLY A 45 -8.37 6.00 -16.97
C GLY A 45 -7.92 4.59 -17.40
N PHE A 46 -6.67 4.24 -17.19
CA PHE A 46 -6.13 2.90 -17.44
C PHE A 46 -6.83 1.84 -16.58
N ASP A 47 -7.03 2.15 -15.30
CA ASP A 47 -7.72 1.23 -14.38
C ASP A 47 -9.15 0.96 -14.84
N ARG A 48 -9.92 2.00 -15.14
CA ARG A 48 -11.31 1.87 -15.60
C ARG A 48 -11.42 1.14 -16.94
N ALA A 49 -10.49 1.40 -17.86
CA ALA A 49 -10.55 0.83 -19.22
C ALA A 49 -10.02 -0.61 -19.29
N LEU A 50 -9.02 -0.97 -18.48
CA LEU A 50 -8.32 -2.25 -18.60
C LEU A 50 -8.23 -3.02 -17.28
N ALA A 51 -7.66 -2.44 -16.21
CA ALA A 51 -7.33 -3.20 -15.01
C ALA A 51 -8.59 -3.65 -14.24
N LYS A 52 -9.56 -2.76 -14.06
CA LYS A 52 -10.83 -3.05 -13.37
C LYS A 52 -11.70 -4.07 -14.13
N PRO A 53 -11.89 -3.99 -15.46
CA PRO A 53 -12.54 -5.05 -16.25
C PRO A 53 -11.82 -6.40 -16.19
N ALA A 54 -10.48 -6.40 -16.32
CA ALA A 54 -9.69 -7.63 -16.21
C ALA A 54 -9.83 -8.29 -14.83
N ALA A 55 -9.77 -7.50 -13.76
CA ALA A 55 -9.97 -7.97 -12.39
C ALA A 55 -11.38 -8.54 -12.17
N LYS A 56 -12.43 -7.88 -12.69
CA LYS A 56 -13.80 -8.39 -12.64
C LYS A 56 -13.96 -9.69 -13.43
N GLY A 57 -13.37 -9.77 -14.61
CA GLY A 57 -13.36 -11.01 -15.43
C GLY A 57 -12.65 -12.16 -14.68
N TYR A 58 -11.50 -11.88 -14.07
CA TYR A 58 -10.79 -12.85 -13.23
C TYR A 58 -11.67 -13.34 -12.06
N ILE A 59 -12.35 -12.43 -11.36
CA ILE A 59 -13.24 -12.78 -10.26
C ILE A 59 -14.43 -13.63 -10.73
N ALA A 60 -14.97 -13.35 -11.91
CA ALA A 60 -16.11 -14.09 -12.46
C ALA A 60 -15.77 -15.51 -12.91
N VAL A 61 -14.55 -15.71 -13.43
CA VAL A 61 -14.13 -17.00 -14.01
C VAL A 61 -13.44 -17.89 -12.98
N VAL A 62 -12.62 -17.30 -12.07
CA VAL A 62 -11.80 -18.08 -11.15
C VAL A 62 -12.52 -18.24 -9.80
N PRO A 63 -12.82 -19.46 -9.32
CA PRO A 63 -13.46 -19.71 -8.03
C PRO A 63 -12.65 -19.14 -6.86
N LYS A 64 -13.35 -18.70 -5.82
CA LYS A 64 -12.73 -18.06 -4.63
C LYS A 64 -11.55 -18.84 -4.05
N PRO A 65 -11.62 -20.17 -3.80
CA PRO A 65 -10.48 -20.90 -3.24
C PRO A 65 -9.22 -20.86 -4.14
N LEU A 66 -9.41 -20.88 -5.46
CA LEU A 66 -8.30 -20.80 -6.40
C LEU A 66 -7.72 -19.39 -6.47
N ARG A 67 -8.55 -18.35 -6.35
CA ARG A 67 -8.08 -16.95 -6.25
C ARG A 67 -7.24 -16.72 -5.00
N GLU A 68 -7.66 -17.28 -3.87
CA GLU A 68 -6.91 -17.23 -2.61
C GLU A 68 -5.58 -17.97 -2.74
N CYS A 69 -5.58 -19.16 -3.33
CA CYS A 69 -4.37 -19.92 -3.61
C CYS A 69 -3.37 -19.11 -4.46
N ILE A 70 -3.81 -18.57 -5.59
CA ILE A 70 -2.94 -17.79 -6.48
C ILE A 70 -2.42 -16.53 -5.78
N GLY A 71 -3.27 -15.84 -5.04
CA GLY A 71 -2.87 -14.67 -4.25
C GLY A 71 -1.82 -15.01 -3.19
N ASN A 72 -2.05 -16.06 -2.41
CA ASN A 72 -1.12 -16.54 -1.39
C ASN A 72 0.21 -16.99 -1.98
N PHE A 73 0.18 -17.66 -3.16
CA PHE A 73 1.40 -18.04 -3.87
C PHE A 73 2.28 -16.83 -4.21
N PHE A 74 1.72 -15.78 -4.82
CA PHE A 74 2.47 -14.56 -5.10
C PHE A 74 2.94 -13.84 -3.84
N ASP A 75 2.12 -13.85 -2.80
CA ASP A 75 2.48 -13.28 -1.51
C ASP A 75 3.59 -14.08 -0.82
N ASN A 76 3.63 -15.40 -1.00
CA ASN A 76 4.70 -16.26 -0.47
C ASN A 76 6.04 -16.02 -1.20
N LEU A 77 6.01 -15.80 -2.51
CA LEU A 77 7.23 -15.40 -3.24
C LEU A 77 7.76 -14.05 -2.74
N PHE A 78 6.89 -13.12 -2.40
CA PHE A 78 7.27 -11.82 -1.89
C PHE A 78 7.91 -11.89 -0.48
N GLU A 79 7.73 -12.98 0.29
CA GLU A 79 8.43 -13.15 1.57
C GLU A 79 9.96 -13.19 1.40
N ILE A 80 10.49 -13.53 0.21
CA ILE A 80 11.92 -13.46 -0.08
C ILE A 80 12.40 -12.00 -0.06
N THR A 81 11.67 -11.09 -0.70
CA THR A 81 11.95 -9.66 -0.64
C THR A 81 11.78 -9.11 0.78
N ASN A 82 10.72 -9.55 1.50
CA ASN A 82 10.47 -9.16 2.89
C ASN A 82 11.65 -9.53 3.81
N MET A 83 12.13 -10.79 3.76
CA MET A 83 13.20 -11.23 4.65
C MET A 83 14.51 -10.50 4.39
N ILE A 84 14.87 -10.26 3.12
CA ILE A 84 16.07 -9.52 2.75
C ILE A 84 16.00 -8.09 3.28
N ASN A 85 14.89 -7.39 3.01
CA ASN A 85 14.73 -6.02 3.44
C ASN A 85 14.63 -5.89 4.96
N ALA A 86 13.95 -6.80 5.65
CA ALA A 86 13.90 -6.82 7.11
C ALA A 86 15.29 -7.05 7.73
N ALA A 87 16.10 -7.93 7.14
CA ALA A 87 17.49 -8.15 7.56
C ALA A 87 18.34 -6.90 7.37
N LEU A 88 18.24 -6.23 6.20
CA LEU A 88 18.95 -4.98 5.91
C LEU A 88 18.55 -3.82 6.84
N GLN A 89 17.34 -3.85 7.38
CA GLN A 89 16.84 -2.90 8.38
C GLN A 89 17.24 -3.25 9.82
N GLY A 90 17.89 -4.39 10.05
CA GLY A 90 18.19 -4.88 11.39
C GLY A 90 16.96 -5.39 12.17
N LYS A 91 15.81 -5.56 11.51
CA LYS A 91 14.57 -6.07 12.10
C LYS A 91 14.58 -7.58 12.18
N GLY A 92 15.41 -8.16 13.07
CA GLY A 92 15.61 -9.63 13.17
C GLY A 92 14.31 -10.42 13.38
N LYS A 93 13.36 -9.89 14.17
CA LYS A 93 12.05 -10.54 14.36
C LYS A 93 11.25 -10.60 13.06
N SER A 94 11.14 -9.50 12.31
CA SER A 94 10.44 -9.45 11.02
C SER A 94 11.12 -10.34 9.99
N ALA A 95 12.47 -10.36 9.94
CA ALA A 95 13.23 -11.22 9.06
C ALA A 95 12.98 -12.71 9.37
N GLY A 96 13.07 -13.10 10.65
CA GLY A 96 12.77 -14.46 11.09
C GLY A 96 11.33 -14.88 10.81
N THR A 97 10.37 -13.96 11.02
CA THR A 97 8.96 -14.21 10.67
C THR A 97 8.79 -14.43 9.16
N ALA A 98 9.40 -13.63 8.30
CA ALA A 98 9.32 -13.81 6.85
C ALA A 98 9.94 -15.14 6.39
N VAL A 99 11.09 -15.55 6.96
CA VAL A 99 11.69 -16.88 6.74
C VAL A 99 10.74 -17.99 7.15
N GLY A 100 10.19 -17.91 8.38
CA GLY A 100 9.25 -18.92 8.89
C GLY A 100 7.99 -19.02 8.01
N ARG A 101 7.43 -17.90 7.60
CA ARG A 101 6.29 -17.84 6.68
C ARG A 101 6.60 -18.51 5.35
N PHE A 102 7.73 -18.13 4.74
CA PHE A 102 8.14 -18.71 3.46
C PHE A 102 8.29 -20.23 3.56
N LEU A 103 8.99 -20.75 4.58
CA LEU A 103 9.20 -22.18 4.77
C LEU A 103 7.90 -22.95 5.05
N ILE A 104 7.08 -22.46 5.99
CA ILE A 104 5.80 -23.11 6.35
C ILE A 104 4.84 -23.11 5.17
N ASN A 105 4.67 -21.98 4.51
CA ASN A 105 3.73 -21.88 3.40
C ASN A 105 4.23 -22.64 2.14
N SER A 106 5.54 -22.69 1.90
CA SER A 106 6.10 -23.44 0.78
C SER A 106 6.03 -24.96 0.99
N THR A 107 6.12 -25.45 2.23
CA THR A 107 6.09 -26.90 2.55
C THR A 107 4.67 -27.36 2.89
N VAL A 108 4.17 -26.99 4.06
CA VAL A 108 2.85 -27.39 4.56
C VAL A 108 1.71 -26.67 3.79
N GLY A 109 1.96 -25.44 3.33
CA GLY A 109 0.99 -24.63 2.58
C GLY A 109 0.93 -24.91 1.08
N MET A 110 1.46 -26.06 0.60
CA MET A 110 1.41 -26.48 -0.82
C MET A 110 2.00 -25.40 -1.74
N ALA A 111 3.30 -25.14 -1.63
CA ALA A 111 4.01 -24.10 -2.38
C ALA A 111 3.45 -22.66 -2.21
N GLY A 112 2.87 -22.37 -1.06
CA GLY A 112 2.31 -21.05 -0.74
C GLY A 112 0.83 -20.88 -1.09
N CYS A 113 0.17 -21.92 -1.60
CA CYS A 113 -1.25 -21.89 -1.93
C CYS A 113 -2.14 -21.64 -0.69
N ILE A 114 -1.74 -22.19 0.46
CA ILE A 114 -2.45 -22.03 1.73
C ILE A 114 -1.57 -21.25 2.69
N ASP A 115 -2.08 -20.14 3.23
CA ASP A 115 -1.37 -19.37 4.26
C ASP A 115 -1.52 -20.02 5.65
N VAL A 116 -0.74 -21.08 5.88
CA VAL A 116 -0.66 -21.80 7.16
C VAL A 116 0.04 -20.94 8.20
N ALA A 117 1.04 -20.15 7.79
CA ALA A 117 1.84 -19.34 8.70
C ALA A 117 0.98 -18.28 9.42
N SER A 118 0.03 -17.63 8.76
CA SER A 118 -0.90 -16.70 9.41
C SER A 118 -1.78 -17.42 10.44
N ARG A 119 -2.20 -18.66 10.18
CA ARG A 119 -2.97 -19.46 11.14
C ARG A 119 -2.14 -19.87 12.35
N ALA A 120 -0.82 -19.95 12.20
CA ALA A 120 0.13 -20.20 13.28
C ALA A 120 0.55 -18.92 14.03
N GLY A 121 -0.08 -17.76 13.76
CA GLY A 121 0.20 -16.49 14.44
C GLY A 121 1.41 -15.73 13.90
N LEU A 122 1.97 -16.14 12.77
CA LEU A 122 3.04 -15.41 12.09
C LEU A 122 2.43 -14.36 11.17
N GLU A 123 2.24 -13.15 11.65
CA GLU A 123 1.68 -12.05 10.86
C GLU A 123 2.66 -11.56 9.79
N ARG A 124 2.12 -11.18 8.62
CA ARG A 124 2.93 -10.67 7.53
C ARG A 124 3.30 -9.20 7.75
N ASP A 125 4.60 -8.93 7.76
CA ASP A 125 5.14 -7.58 7.76
C ASP A 125 5.80 -7.29 6.40
N LYS A 126 5.08 -6.53 5.53
CA LYS A 126 5.57 -6.21 4.20
C LYS A 126 6.72 -5.22 4.27
N GLN A 127 7.89 -5.66 3.86
CA GLN A 127 9.12 -4.88 3.78
C GLN A 127 9.58 -4.78 2.32
N PHE A 128 10.11 -3.62 1.94
CA PHE A 128 10.64 -3.33 0.63
C PHE A 128 11.77 -2.31 0.75
N PHE A 129 12.59 -2.16 -0.29
CA PHE A 129 13.85 -1.44 -0.18
C PHE A 129 13.70 0.05 0.12
N ALA A 130 12.61 0.66 -0.30
CA ALA A 130 12.32 2.04 0.07
C ALA A 130 12.16 2.23 1.59
N LEU A 131 11.56 1.26 2.31
CA LEU A 131 11.52 1.27 3.78
C LEU A 131 12.91 1.06 4.38
N THR A 132 13.73 0.24 3.75
CA THR A 132 15.14 0.02 4.15
C THR A 132 15.92 1.32 4.06
N MET A 133 15.84 2.02 2.94
CA MET A 133 16.44 3.34 2.77
C MET A 133 15.92 4.36 3.81
N GLY A 134 14.61 4.34 4.08
CA GLY A 134 14.00 5.18 5.11
C GLY A 134 14.51 4.88 6.53
N THR A 135 14.67 3.61 6.87
CA THR A 135 15.27 3.18 8.15
C THR A 135 16.74 3.60 8.26
N TRP A 136 17.46 3.66 7.16
CA TRP A 136 18.84 4.19 7.10
C TRP A 136 18.90 5.72 7.16
N GLY A 137 17.74 6.41 7.29
CA GLY A 137 17.68 7.87 7.41
C GLY A 137 17.63 8.63 6.08
N ILE A 138 17.49 7.93 4.94
CA ILE A 138 17.34 8.58 3.64
C ILE A 138 15.94 9.18 3.54
N PRO A 139 15.80 10.50 3.31
CA PRO A 139 14.50 11.16 3.22
C PRO A 139 13.70 10.66 2.01
N SER A 140 12.38 10.70 2.10
CA SER A 140 11.48 10.29 1.01
C SER A 140 11.67 11.12 -0.27
N GLY A 141 12.07 12.39 -0.11
CA GLY A 141 12.02 13.36 -1.20
C GLY A 141 10.56 13.70 -1.58
N PRO A 142 10.36 14.44 -2.68
CA PRO A 142 9.05 14.81 -3.19
C PRO A 142 8.15 13.59 -3.48
N TYR A 143 6.86 13.78 -3.26
CA TYR A 143 5.85 12.82 -3.67
C TYR A 143 5.77 12.74 -5.20
N LEU A 144 5.59 11.55 -5.74
CA LEU A 144 5.45 11.25 -7.16
C LEU A 144 4.31 10.27 -7.39
N VAL A 145 3.63 10.43 -8.51
CA VAL A 145 2.76 9.39 -9.05
C VAL A 145 3.44 8.75 -10.24
N LEU A 146 3.65 7.45 -10.21
CA LEU A 146 4.26 6.71 -11.32
C LEU A 146 3.18 6.15 -12.24
N PRO A 147 3.39 6.18 -13.57
CA PRO A 147 2.45 5.58 -14.51
C PRO A 147 2.24 4.09 -14.21
N ILE A 148 0.98 3.67 -14.11
CA ILE A 148 0.51 2.30 -13.83
C ILE A 148 0.84 1.80 -12.41
N ILE A 149 1.99 2.19 -11.84
CA ILE A 149 2.43 1.76 -10.50
C ILE A 149 1.64 2.50 -9.40
N GLY A 150 1.39 3.80 -9.59
CA GLY A 150 0.61 4.62 -8.65
C GLY A 150 1.45 5.48 -7.72
N PRO A 151 0.99 5.72 -6.46
CA PRO A 151 1.61 6.62 -5.51
C PRO A 151 3.02 6.13 -5.11
N SER A 152 3.98 7.05 -5.09
CA SER A 152 5.39 6.80 -4.81
C SER A 152 6.07 8.06 -4.25
N SER A 153 7.36 7.99 -3.99
CA SER A 153 8.26 9.11 -3.75
C SER A 153 9.55 8.93 -4.55
N VAL A 154 10.40 9.94 -4.58
CA VAL A 154 11.70 9.80 -5.25
C VAL A 154 12.50 8.63 -4.67
N ARG A 155 12.56 8.50 -3.35
CA ARG A 155 13.21 7.37 -2.67
C ARG A 155 12.57 6.05 -3.04
N ASP A 156 11.24 5.99 -3.02
CA ASP A 156 10.51 4.74 -3.22
C ASP A 156 10.64 4.27 -4.67
N ALA A 157 10.62 5.20 -5.64
CA ALA A 157 10.88 4.89 -7.04
C ALA A 157 12.30 4.34 -7.28
N ILE A 158 13.32 4.86 -6.57
CA ILE A 158 14.69 4.32 -6.60
C ILE A 158 14.72 2.93 -5.94
N GLY A 159 13.97 2.74 -4.87
CA GLY A 159 13.87 1.48 -4.12
C GLY A 159 13.27 0.31 -4.90
N GLU A 160 12.45 0.58 -5.92
CA GLU A 160 11.91 -0.47 -6.82
C GLU A 160 13.02 -1.25 -7.57
N VAL A 161 14.17 -0.61 -7.83
CA VAL A 161 15.27 -1.26 -8.58
C VAL A 161 15.90 -2.42 -7.80
N PRO A 162 16.33 -2.27 -6.54
CA PRO A 162 16.79 -3.41 -5.74
C PRO A 162 15.70 -4.46 -5.49
N ASP A 163 14.45 -4.03 -5.28
CA ASP A 163 13.35 -4.97 -5.07
C ASP A 163 13.08 -5.83 -6.32
N TYR A 164 13.28 -5.28 -7.53
CA TYR A 164 13.23 -6.08 -8.76
C TYR A 164 14.25 -7.24 -8.75
N PHE A 165 15.47 -7.01 -8.26
CA PHE A 165 16.49 -8.06 -8.18
C PHE A 165 16.26 -9.06 -7.03
N THR A 166 15.43 -8.75 -6.06
CA THR A 166 15.06 -9.68 -4.98
C THR A 166 13.76 -10.45 -5.26
N ASP A 167 12.97 -10.01 -6.26
CA ASP A 167 11.74 -10.70 -6.66
C ASP A 167 12.05 -11.92 -7.55
N PRO A 168 11.71 -13.15 -7.12
CA PRO A 168 11.97 -14.36 -7.93
C PRO A 168 11.33 -14.34 -9.31
N ILE A 169 10.24 -13.59 -9.49
CA ILE A 169 9.55 -13.47 -10.77
C ILE A 169 10.44 -12.82 -11.83
N SER A 170 11.36 -11.92 -11.44
CA SER A 170 12.27 -11.23 -12.36
C SER A 170 13.24 -12.17 -13.10
N TYR A 171 13.42 -13.39 -12.59
CA TYR A 171 14.31 -14.41 -13.16
C TYR A 171 13.60 -15.40 -14.10
N ILE A 172 12.32 -15.18 -14.37
CA ILE A 172 11.57 -16.04 -15.30
C ILE A 172 12.05 -15.79 -16.74
N HIS A 173 12.40 -16.85 -17.42
CA HIS A 173 12.78 -16.86 -18.83
C HIS A 173 11.92 -17.85 -19.64
N PRO A 174 11.59 -17.57 -20.90
CA PRO A 174 11.91 -16.38 -21.68
C PRO A 174 11.10 -15.14 -21.25
N VAL A 175 11.52 -13.96 -21.69
CA VAL A 175 10.92 -12.64 -21.33
C VAL A 175 9.40 -12.59 -21.53
N LYS A 176 8.84 -13.28 -22.51
CA LYS A 176 7.38 -13.37 -22.72
C LYS A 176 6.66 -13.99 -21.51
N ASP A 177 7.25 -15.01 -20.89
CA ASP A 177 6.66 -15.71 -19.75
C ASP A 177 6.75 -14.84 -18.48
N TYR A 178 7.85 -14.09 -18.34
CA TYR A 178 7.96 -13.04 -17.31
C TYR A 178 6.80 -12.03 -17.40
N TYR A 179 6.57 -11.43 -18.58
CA TYR A 179 5.48 -10.46 -18.75
C TYR A 179 4.10 -11.08 -18.53
N PHE A 180 3.90 -12.32 -18.92
CA PHE A 180 2.65 -13.02 -18.69
C PHE A 180 2.38 -13.22 -17.19
N VAL A 181 3.37 -13.69 -16.42
CA VAL A 181 3.26 -13.89 -14.98
C VAL A 181 3.11 -12.55 -14.25
N TYR A 182 3.86 -11.53 -14.67
CA TYR A 182 3.78 -10.19 -14.09
C TYR A 182 2.39 -9.55 -14.31
N ALA A 183 1.84 -9.67 -15.52
CA ALA A 183 0.49 -9.21 -15.83
C ALA A 183 -0.57 -9.98 -15.03
N GLY A 184 -0.42 -11.30 -14.91
CA GLY A 184 -1.27 -12.13 -14.05
C GLY A 184 -1.25 -11.69 -12.60
N ARG A 185 -0.06 -11.48 -12.02
CA ARG A 185 0.12 -10.94 -10.67
C ARG A 185 -0.55 -9.57 -10.50
N PHE A 186 -0.43 -8.70 -11.50
CA PHE A 186 -1.08 -7.38 -11.49
C PHE A 186 -2.61 -7.51 -11.41
N VAL A 187 -3.22 -8.37 -12.24
CA VAL A 187 -4.68 -8.61 -12.23
C VAL A 187 -5.13 -9.20 -10.89
N VAL A 188 -4.39 -10.17 -10.35
CA VAL A 188 -4.68 -10.78 -9.04
C VAL A 188 -4.65 -9.73 -7.93
N ARG A 189 -3.62 -8.90 -7.88
CA ARG A 189 -3.51 -7.81 -6.90
C ARG A 189 -4.64 -6.80 -7.05
N ARG A 190 -4.98 -6.42 -8.29
CA ARG A 190 -6.10 -5.50 -8.54
C ARG A 190 -7.43 -6.09 -8.09
N ALA A 191 -7.65 -7.39 -8.31
CA ALA A 191 -8.85 -8.09 -7.85
C ALA A 191 -8.96 -8.12 -6.32
N GLN A 192 -7.85 -8.27 -5.59
CA GLN A 192 -7.82 -8.28 -4.13
C GLN A 192 -8.25 -6.95 -3.50
N ILE A 193 -7.97 -5.82 -4.16
CA ILE A 193 -8.26 -4.47 -3.63
C ILE A 193 -9.50 -3.82 -4.27
N LEU A 194 -10.21 -4.54 -5.15
CA LEU A 194 -11.31 -3.98 -5.94
C LEU A 194 -12.40 -3.33 -5.09
N ASP A 195 -12.84 -4.02 -4.05
CA ASP A 195 -13.92 -3.52 -3.18
C ASP A 195 -13.46 -2.31 -2.35
N ALA A 196 -12.25 -2.35 -1.82
CA ALA A 196 -11.68 -1.24 -1.06
C ALA A 196 -11.54 0.03 -1.92
N THR A 197 -11.06 -0.11 -3.17
CA THR A 197 -10.93 1.05 -4.07
C THR A 197 -12.27 1.59 -4.52
N ASN A 198 -13.29 0.75 -4.73
CA ASN A 198 -14.65 1.22 -5.03
C ASN A 198 -15.23 2.05 -3.87
N LEU A 199 -14.95 1.70 -2.61
CA LEU A 199 -15.38 2.48 -1.45
C LEU A 199 -14.68 3.85 -1.40
N ILE A 200 -13.39 3.89 -1.68
CA ILE A 200 -12.62 5.15 -1.73
C ILE A 200 -13.14 6.06 -2.84
N GLU A 201 -13.38 5.52 -4.04
CA GLU A 201 -13.94 6.28 -5.17
C GLU A 201 -15.29 6.95 -4.82
N GLN A 202 -16.10 6.32 -3.95
CA GLN A 202 -17.42 6.84 -3.56
C GLN A 202 -17.35 7.83 -2.39
N ALA A 203 -16.37 7.69 -1.50
CA ALA A 203 -16.30 8.44 -0.25
C ALA A 203 -15.37 9.67 -0.32
N ALA A 204 -14.35 9.65 -1.18
CA ALA A 204 -13.37 10.73 -1.23
C ALA A 204 -13.86 11.92 -2.07
N LEU A 205 -13.84 13.13 -1.50
CA LEU A 205 -14.12 14.38 -2.23
C LEU A 205 -13.03 14.67 -3.27
N ASP A 206 -11.77 14.50 -2.90
CA ASP A 206 -10.60 14.52 -3.80
C ASP A 206 -9.84 13.20 -3.68
N PRO A 207 -10.06 12.25 -4.60
CA PRO A 207 -9.39 10.96 -4.57
C PRO A 207 -7.86 11.05 -4.67
N TYR A 208 -7.34 12.06 -5.38
CA TYR A 208 -5.89 12.28 -5.49
C TYR A 208 -5.27 12.60 -4.12
N GLN A 209 -5.79 13.60 -3.43
CA GLN A 209 -5.29 14.01 -2.11
C GLN A 209 -5.43 12.85 -1.11
N PHE A 210 -6.58 12.18 -1.11
CA PHE A 210 -6.81 11.04 -0.23
C PHE A 210 -5.75 9.94 -0.41
N VAL A 211 -5.46 9.56 -1.65
CA VAL A 211 -4.48 8.52 -1.97
C VAL A 211 -3.06 8.98 -1.62
N ARG A 212 -2.70 10.25 -1.90
CA ARG A 212 -1.42 10.86 -1.51
C ARG A 212 -1.20 10.75 -0.01
N ASP A 213 -2.16 11.24 0.77
CA ASP A 213 -2.03 11.36 2.22
C ASP A 213 -2.02 9.99 2.89
N ALA A 214 -2.88 9.07 2.44
CA ALA A 214 -2.88 7.68 2.90
C ALA A 214 -1.54 6.98 2.62
N TYR A 215 -0.95 7.21 1.44
CA TYR A 215 0.37 6.67 1.09
C TYR A 215 1.45 7.23 2.01
N LEU A 216 1.53 8.55 2.17
CA LEU A 216 2.54 9.21 2.99
C LEU A 216 2.44 8.79 4.46
N GLN A 217 1.22 8.71 5.00
CA GLN A 217 0.98 8.25 6.36
C GLN A 217 1.42 6.79 6.54
N ARG A 218 1.06 5.91 5.60
CA ARG A 218 1.46 4.50 5.64
C ARG A 218 2.98 4.32 5.63
N ILE A 219 3.70 5.03 4.75
CA ILE A 219 5.15 4.94 4.66
C ILE A 219 5.80 5.44 5.95
N ARG A 220 5.32 6.57 6.48
CA ARG A 220 5.82 7.14 7.75
C ARG A 220 5.60 6.16 8.91
N SER A 221 4.40 5.60 9.07
CA SER A 221 4.08 4.61 10.11
C SER A 221 4.98 3.37 10.01
N LYS A 222 5.26 2.89 8.80
CA LYS A 222 6.16 1.74 8.57
C LYS A 222 7.62 2.01 8.97
N ILE A 223 8.10 3.24 8.83
CA ILE A 223 9.49 3.62 9.17
C ILE A 223 9.61 3.95 10.66
N MET A 224 8.69 4.75 11.20
CA MET A 224 8.76 5.29 12.56
C MET A 224 8.03 4.42 13.60
N GLY A 225 7.21 3.47 13.17
CA GLY A 225 6.32 2.68 14.03
C GLY A 225 5.02 3.42 14.36
N ASP A 226 4.21 2.81 15.23
CA ASP A 226 2.85 3.28 15.57
C ASP A 226 2.80 4.63 16.32
N GLY A 227 3.96 5.13 16.76
CA GLY A 227 4.10 6.44 17.41
C GLY A 227 4.40 7.60 16.43
N ALA A 228 4.32 7.36 15.13
CA ALA A 228 4.57 8.42 14.16
C ALA A 228 3.57 9.57 14.33
N PRO A 229 4.04 10.84 14.48
CA PRO A 229 3.13 11.97 14.56
C PRO A 229 2.30 12.06 13.26
N PRO A 230 1.05 12.54 13.34
CA PRO A 230 0.25 12.76 12.13
C PRO A 230 1.01 13.68 11.16
N PRO A 231 0.76 13.54 9.84
CA PRO A 231 1.33 14.47 8.87
C PRO A 231 0.96 15.91 9.26
N PRO A 232 1.80 16.90 8.96
CA PRO A 232 1.43 18.29 9.13
C PRO A 232 0.08 18.52 8.45
N VAL A 233 -0.89 19.00 9.21
CA VAL A 233 -2.18 19.40 8.63
C VAL A 233 -1.87 20.59 7.74
N GLU A 234 -2.21 20.51 6.46
CA GLU A 234 -2.18 21.68 5.59
C GLU A 234 -3.22 22.65 6.16
N GLU A 235 -2.76 23.70 6.80
CA GLU A 235 -3.64 24.82 7.13
C GLU A 235 -4.03 25.43 5.79
N ASP A 236 -5.27 25.22 5.38
CA ASP A 236 -5.86 25.93 4.27
C ASP A 236 -5.80 27.41 4.62
N PRO A 237 -5.05 28.26 3.87
CA PRO A 237 -4.95 29.67 4.17
C PRO A 237 -6.31 30.38 4.14
N ASP A 238 -7.33 29.77 3.56
CA ASP A 238 -8.71 30.25 3.55
C ASP A 238 -9.61 29.55 4.60
N SER A 239 -9.05 28.62 5.41
CA SER A 239 -9.79 28.05 6.52
C SER A 239 -9.96 29.10 7.62
N PRO A 240 -11.19 29.38 8.08
CA PRO A 240 -11.37 30.30 9.20
C PRO A 240 -10.57 29.76 10.40
N ALA A 241 -9.68 30.59 10.94
CA ALA A 241 -8.89 30.25 12.11
C ALA A 241 -9.81 29.63 13.16
N PRO A 242 -9.39 28.52 13.84
CA PRO A 242 -10.19 27.93 14.88
C PRO A 242 -10.54 29.05 15.88
N ALA A 243 -11.83 29.28 16.07
CA ALA A 243 -12.33 30.32 16.93
C ALA A 243 -11.63 30.20 18.29
N SER A 244 -10.84 31.24 18.63
CA SER A 244 -10.18 31.29 19.93
C SER A 244 -11.30 31.17 20.98
N PRO A 245 -11.21 30.27 21.97
CA PRO A 245 -12.26 30.12 22.94
C PRO A 245 -12.50 31.48 23.60
N ALA A 246 -13.75 31.91 23.62
CA ALA A 246 -14.14 33.17 24.23
C ALA A 246 -13.67 33.18 25.71
N PRO A 247 -13.15 34.31 26.21
CA PRO A 247 -12.71 34.37 27.58
C PRO A 247 -13.91 34.14 28.53
N GLY A 248 -13.97 32.96 29.15
CA GLY A 248 -15.03 32.65 30.11
C GLY A 248 -15.73 31.29 29.94
N GLU A 249 -15.41 30.51 28.91
CA GLU A 249 -16.00 29.19 28.76
C GLU A 249 -15.15 28.17 29.55
N PRO A 250 -15.73 27.41 30.49
CA PRO A 250 -14.99 26.43 31.25
C PRO A 250 -14.50 25.33 30.31
N ALA A 251 -13.20 25.00 30.37
CA ALA A 251 -12.57 23.97 29.57
C ALA A 251 -13.37 22.65 29.67
N ALA A 252 -13.75 22.09 28.53
CA ALA A 252 -14.37 20.79 28.47
C ALA A 252 -13.46 19.75 29.16
N PRO A 253 -14.00 18.84 30.00
CA PRO A 253 -13.19 17.85 30.68
C PRO A 253 -12.47 16.98 29.67
N ALA A 254 -11.18 16.76 29.91
CA ALA A 254 -10.35 15.87 29.10
C ALA A 254 -11.01 14.50 28.97
N PRO A 255 -10.96 13.85 27.80
CA PRO A 255 -11.50 12.51 27.62
C PRO A 255 -10.83 11.57 28.63
N ALA A 256 -11.67 10.84 29.41
CA ALA A 256 -11.21 9.88 30.39
C ALA A 256 -10.29 8.83 29.71
N PRO A 257 -9.21 8.40 30.38
CA PRO A 257 -8.37 7.36 29.84
C PRO A 257 -9.20 6.11 29.56
N SER A 258 -9.06 5.57 28.35
CA SER A 258 -9.73 4.33 27.92
C SER A 258 -9.54 3.25 28.98
N ALA A 259 -10.64 2.73 29.50
CA ALA A 259 -10.62 1.69 30.51
C ALA A 259 -9.80 0.49 30.03
N ALA A 260 -8.86 0.06 30.86
CA ALA A 260 -8.11 -1.17 30.65
C ALA A 260 -9.06 -2.35 30.49
N PRO A 261 -8.75 -3.33 29.65
CA PRO A 261 -9.61 -4.50 29.48
C PRO A 261 -9.73 -5.25 30.80
N LEU A 262 -10.96 -5.54 31.20
CA LEU A 262 -11.28 -6.33 32.40
C LEU A 262 -10.58 -7.71 32.33
N PRO A 263 -10.01 -8.21 33.44
CA PRO A 263 -9.43 -9.54 33.48
C PRO A 263 -10.52 -10.59 33.19
N ARG A 264 -10.19 -11.54 32.31
CA ARG A 264 -11.06 -12.67 32.04
C ARG A 264 -11.31 -13.45 33.33
N GLN A 265 -12.56 -13.59 33.74
CA GLN A 265 -12.94 -14.52 34.77
C GLN A 265 -12.72 -15.95 34.24
N GLU A 266 -11.83 -16.69 34.85
CA GLU A 266 -11.74 -18.14 34.70
C GLU A 266 -13.02 -18.77 35.21
N PRO A 267 -13.61 -19.75 34.47
CA PRO A 267 -14.75 -20.49 34.98
C PRO A 267 -14.29 -21.35 36.17
N ALA A 268 -14.94 -21.19 37.31
CA ALA A 268 -14.77 -21.99 38.49
C ALA A 268 -14.92 -23.48 38.16
N ALA A 269 -13.94 -24.28 38.57
CA ALA A 269 -13.98 -25.73 38.50
C ALA A 269 -15.20 -26.25 39.30
N GLY A 270 -16.10 -26.89 38.59
CA GLY A 270 -17.26 -27.57 39.18
C GLY A 270 -16.79 -28.74 40.02
N GLU A 271 -17.19 -28.69 41.22
CA GLU A 271 -17.08 -29.70 42.28
C GLU A 271 -17.80 -30.99 41.87
N THR A 272 -17.08 -32.09 41.83
CA THR A 272 -17.61 -33.46 41.71
C THR A 272 -18.18 -33.88 43.06
N ALA A 273 -19.45 -34.17 43.11
CA ALA A 273 -20.03 -34.96 44.19
C ALA A 273 -21.01 -36.00 43.63
N HIS A 274 -20.73 -37.24 43.99
CA HIS A 274 -21.49 -38.50 43.95
C HIS A 274 -21.81 -39.11 42.56
#